data_3168a16db856d9690712ff6490c903aa
#
_entry.id   3168a16db856d9690712ff6490c903aa
#
_cell.length_a   1.000
_cell.length_b   1.000
_cell.length_c   1.000
_cell.angle_alpha   90.00
_cell.angle_beta   90.00
_cell.angle_gamma   90.00
#
_symmetry.space_group_name_H-M   'P 1'
#
loop_
_entity.id
_entity.type
_entity.pdbx_description
1 polymer ?
#
loop_
_entity_poly.entity_id
_entity_poly.type
_entity_poly.pdbx_seq_one_letter_code
_entity_poly.pdbx_strand_id
1 'polypeptide(L)'
;TVKERSAVVRFKVVGEDAYFLAWTTTPWTLPSNVALCVNPSDTYCKVKSVDGYVYYMAEALLDKVLGKLAEEDKPAYEVLETYKGTDLEGKSYVALYECAAKEAEKQHKKAHYVICDDYVTMSDGTGIVHIAPAFGEDDARVGREYDLPLVKFVDEKGCMTAETPFAGMRAKPSKAEMEKDPNVKSADPEVLKDLDAKGLLFDAPKFEHDYPHCW
;
A
#
# COMPACT_ATOMS: atom_id res chain seq x y z
N THR A 1 -4.10 1.30 -23.00
CA THR A 1 -3.35 1.95 -21.91
C THR A 1 -4.32 2.72 -21.04
N VAL A 2 -4.31 2.46 -19.76
CA VAL A 2 -5.15 3.15 -18.78
C VAL A 2 -4.25 3.94 -17.86
N LYS A 3 -4.60 5.22 -17.64
CA LYS A 3 -3.94 6.08 -16.66
C LYS A 3 -4.68 5.99 -15.35
N GLU A 4 -4.04 5.45 -14.33
CA GLU A 4 -4.57 5.40 -12.97
C GLU A 4 -3.62 6.09 -12.00
N ARG A 5 -4.17 6.52 -10.87
CA ARG A 5 -3.33 7.00 -9.78
C ARG A 5 -2.86 5.83 -8.95
N SER A 6 -1.56 5.71 -8.83
CA SER A 6 -0.96 4.88 -7.79
C SER A 6 -0.79 5.69 -6.52
N ALA A 7 -0.42 5.03 -5.43
CA ALA A 7 -0.12 5.68 -4.17
C ALA A 7 1.12 5.06 -3.54
N VAL A 8 1.97 5.91 -2.98
CA VAL A 8 3.04 5.51 -2.07
C VAL A 8 2.63 5.97 -0.68
N VAL A 9 2.47 5.03 0.22
CA VAL A 9 1.85 5.25 1.53
C VAL A 9 2.85 4.96 2.64
N ARG A 10 2.81 5.80 3.69
CA ARG A 10 3.60 5.64 4.90
C ARG A 10 2.88 4.73 5.89
N PHE A 11 3.49 3.60 6.21
CA PHE A 11 2.98 2.68 7.23
C PHE A 11 3.89 2.78 8.46
N LYS A 12 3.36 3.26 9.57
CA LYS A 12 4.12 3.50 10.80
C LYS A 12 4.63 2.18 11.41
N VAL A 13 5.94 2.05 11.58
CA VAL A 13 6.54 0.90 12.24
C VAL A 13 6.23 0.92 13.73
N VAL A 14 5.82 -0.21 14.28
CA VAL A 14 5.58 -0.33 15.72
C VAL A 14 6.91 -0.26 16.49
N GLY A 15 6.99 0.62 17.48
CA GLY A 15 8.16 0.74 18.35
C GLY A 15 9.33 1.55 17.77
N GLU A 16 9.18 2.12 16.57
CA GLU A 16 10.21 2.97 15.94
C GLU A 16 9.58 4.24 15.37
N ASP A 17 10.34 5.31 15.35
CA ASP A 17 9.96 6.54 14.63
C ASP A 17 10.39 6.41 13.16
N ALA A 18 9.81 5.45 12.49
CA ALA A 18 10.08 5.10 11.11
C ALA A 18 8.83 4.58 10.40
N TYR A 19 8.86 4.58 9.08
CA TYR A 19 7.73 4.18 8.24
C TYR A 19 8.21 3.23 7.14
N PHE A 20 7.41 2.21 6.84
CA PHE A 20 7.52 1.51 5.58
C PHE A 20 6.88 2.35 4.47
N LEU A 21 7.57 2.51 3.33
CA LEU A 21 6.96 3.07 2.12
C LEU A 21 6.47 1.91 1.27
N ALA A 22 5.18 1.78 1.13
CA ALA A 22 4.56 0.75 0.29
C ALA A 22 3.77 1.38 -0.86
N TRP A 23 3.71 0.66 -1.96
CA TRP A 23 3.10 1.10 -3.19
C TRP A 23 1.86 0.28 -3.53
N THR A 24 0.85 0.96 -4.08
CA THR A 24 -0.37 0.32 -4.60
C THR A 24 -0.89 1.05 -5.82
N THR A 25 -1.53 0.32 -6.73
CA THR A 25 -2.29 0.87 -7.85
C THR A 25 -3.79 0.91 -7.58
N THR A 26 -4.21 0.40 -6.43
CA THR A 26 -5.63 0.30 -6.06
C THR A 26 -5.87 0.88 -4.67
N PRO A 27 -5.88 2.23 -4.53
CA PRO A 27 -6.06 2.86 -3.22
C PRO A 27 -7.32 2.41 -2.46
N TRP A 28 -8.38 2.08 -3.19
CA TRP A 28 -9.64 1.62 -2.60
C TRP A 28 -9.52 0.29 -1.83
N THR A 29 -8.44 -0.48 -2.03
CA THR A 29 -8.18 -1.71 -1.27
C THR A 29 -7.43 -1.47 0.04
N LEU A 30 -6.87 -0.28 0.24
CA LEU A 30 -6.08 0.06 1.44
C LEU A 30 -6.84 -0.14 2.76
N PRO A 31 -8.15 0.17 2.87
CA PRO A 31 -8.90 -0.15 4.09
C PRO A 31 -8.92 -1.64 4.45
N SER A 32 -8.69 -2.51 3.47
CA SER A 32 -8.61 -3.97 3.67
C SER A 32 -7.18 -4.49 3.81
N ASN A 33 -6.18 -3.60 3.97
CA ASN A 33 -4.79 -3.98 4.17
C ASN A 33 -4.60 -4.81 5.44
N VAL A 34 -3.85 -5.92 5.33
CA VAL A 34 -3.54 -6.79 6.46
C VAL A 34 -2.06 -7.15 6.55
N ALA A 35 -1.26 -6.87 5.53
CA ALA A 35 0.18 -7.13 5.53
C ALA A 35 0.90 -6.26 4.50
N LEU A 36 2.23 -6.22 4.63
CA LEU A 36 3.14 -5.67 3.63
C LEU A 36 4.07 -6.79 3.20
N CYS A 37 4.34 -6.90 1.90
CA CYS A 37 5.17 -7.97 1.35
C CYS A 37 6.48 -7.43 0.77
N VAL A 38 7.58 -8.08 1.11
CA VAL A 38 8.92 -7.79 0.59
C VAL A 38 9.49 -9.01 -0.13
N ASN A 39 10.45 -8.80 -1.03
CA ASN A 39 11.16 -9.90 -1.66
C ASN A 39 12.26 -10.38 -0.70
N PRO A 40 12.28 -11.68 -0.32
CA PRO A 40 13.23 -12.19 0.68
C PRO A 40 14.69 -12.11 0.24
N SER A 41 14.96 -12.10 -1.06
CA SER A 41 16.32 -12.11 -1.62
C SER A 41 16.87 -10.74 -1.96
N ASP A 42 16.03 -9.70 -1.99
CA ASP A 42 16.45 -8.34 -2.33
C ASP A 42 16.95 -7.57 -1.12
N THR A 43 17.69 -6.50 -1.40
CA THR A 43 18.23 -5.63 -0.36
C THR A 43 17.31 -4.47 -0.08
N TYR A 44 17.06 -4.21 1.19
CA TYR A 44 16.26 -3.11 1.70
C TYR A 44 17.11 -2.19 2.56
N CYS A 45 16.73 -0.92 2.64
CA CYS A 45 17.44 0.07 3.43
C CYS A 45 16.52 0.76 4.41
N LYS A 46 17.08 1.14 5.56
CA LYS A 46 16.53 2.15 6.45
C LYS A 46 17.25 3.45 6.12
N VAL A 47 16.51 4.47 5.73
CA VAL A 47 17.09 5.74 5.28
C VAL A 47 16.45 6.92 6.01
N LYS A 48 17.27 7.94 6.26
CA LYS A 48 16.77 9.24 6.72
C LYS A 48 16.57 10.11 5.48
N SER A 49 15.31 10.48 5.24
CA SER A 49 14.94 11.32 4.11
C SER A 49 15.12 12.80 4.44
N VAL A 50 15.36 13.60 3.42
CA VAL A 50 15.47 15.06 3.56
C VAL A 50 14.14 15.70 4.01
N ASP A 51 13.01 15.01 3.79
CA ASP A 51 11.70 15.46 4.28
C ASP A 51 11.50 15.31 5.81
N GLY A 52 12.48 14.78 6.51
CA GLY A 52 12.48 14.61 7.96
C GLY A 52 12.00 13.25 8.45
N TYR A 53 11.52 12.39 7.56
CA TYR A 53 11.07 11.04 7.89
C TYR A 53 12.20 10.02 7.77
N VAL A 54 12.07 8.93 8.51
CA VAL A 54 12.89 7.73 8.34
C VAL A 54 12.06 6.65 7.65
N TYR A 55 12.58 6.10 6.56
CA TYR A 55 11.86 5.12 5.75
C TYR A 55 12.60 3.79 5.62
N TYR A 56 11.81 2.71 5.51
CA TYR A 56 12.27 1.43 5.00
C TYR A 56 11.74 1.24 3.58
N MET A 57 12.62 0.91 2.66
CA MET A 57 12.26 0.58 1.28
C MET A 57 13.38 -0.15 0.56
N ALA A 58 13.12 -0.64 -0.66
CA ALA A 58 14.14 -1.34 -1.44
C ALA A 58 15.28 -0.40 -1.85
N GLU A 59 16.52 -0.88 -1.71
CA GLU A 59 17.72 -0.15 -2.10
C GLU A 59 17.71 0.24 -3.59
N ALA A 60 17.30 -0.69 -4.45
CA ALA A 60 17.28 -0.48 -5.90
C ALA A 60 16.34 0.64 -6.36
N LEU A 61 15.39 1.03 -5.52
CA LEU A 61 14.35 2.02 -5.87
C LEU A 61 14.50 3.35 -5.12
N LEU A 62 15.54 3.51 -4.30
CA LEU A 62 15.77 4.72 -3.51
C LEU A 62 15.79 5.99 -4.36
N ASP A 63 16.59 6.02 -5.41
CA ASP A 63 16.73 7.21 -6.27
C ASP A 63 15.46 7.49 -7.05
N LYS A 64 14.76 6.45 -7.50
CA LYS A 64 13.51 6.59 -8.24
C LYS A 64 12.38 7.18 -7.38
N VAL A 65 12.30 6.79 -6.12
CA VAL A 65 11.24 7.23 -5.20
C VAL A 65 11.61 8.51 -4.46
N LEU A 66 12.80 8.59 -3.91
CA LEU A 66 13.24 9.71 -3.06
C LEU A 66 14.06 10.76 -3.80
N GLY A 67 14.63 10.43 -4.97
CA GLY A 67 15.55 11.31 -5.70
C GLY A 67 14.97 12.70 -6.02
N LYS A 68 13.67 12.79 -6.24
CA LYS A 68 12.95 14.05 -6.50
C LYS A 68 12.96 15.02 -5.32
N LEU A 69 13.28 14.54 -4.11
CA LEU A 69 13.37 15.35 -2.90
C LEU A 69 14.74 16.02 -2.75
N ALA A 70 15.71 15.70 -3.61
CA ALA A 70 17.04 16.29 -3.57
C ALA A 70 16.97 17.81 -3.79
N GLU A 71 17.68 18.56 -2.96
CA GLU A 71 17.88 19.99 -3.10
C GLU A 71 19.32 20.27 -3.52
N GLU A 72 19.58 21.49 -4.02
CA GLU A 72 20.87 21.88 -4.61
C GLU A 72 22.10 21.52 -3.75
N ASP A 73 21.97 21.65 -2.42
CA ASP A 73 23.08 21.40 -1.47
C ASP A 73 22.80 20.24 -0.51
N LYS A 74 21.69 19.49 -0.71
CA LYS A 74 21.29 18.40 0.20
C LYS A 74 20.93 17.14 -0.57
N PRO A 75 21.55 15.99 -0.24
CA PRO A 75 21.11 14.71 -0.78
C PRO A 75 19.67 14.42 -0.35
N ALA A 76 18.95 13.68 -1.20
CA ALA A 76 17.57 13.32 -0.92
C ALA A 76 17.41 12.43 0.32
N TYR A 77 18.42 11.62 0.61
CA TYR A 77 18.39 10.67 1.71
C TYR A 77 19.82 10.29 2.17
N GLU A 78 19.89 9.73 3.37
CA GLU A 78 21.08 9.12 3.95
C GLU A 78 20.74 7.68 4.35
N VAL A 79 21.51 6.70 3.85
CA VAL A 79 21.33 5.29 4.23
C VAL A 79 21.86 5.07 5.63
N LEU A 80 20.99 4.62 6.55
CA LEU A 80 21.35 4.34 7.93
C LEU A 80 21.76 2.88 8.13
N GLU A 81 20.99 1.95 7.54
CA GLU A 81 21.19 0.51 7.65
C GLU A 81 20.71 -0.20 6.38
N THR A 82 21.27 -1.37 6.13
CA THR A 82 20.84 -2.25 5.03
C THR A 82 20.46 -3.62 5.58
N TYR A 83 19.48 -4.25 4.90
CA TYR A 83 18.89 -5.53 5.30
C TYR A 83 18.60 -6.38 4.07
N LYS A 84 18.51 -7.69 4.26
CA LYS A 84 17.81 -8.57 3.34
C LYS A 84 16.32 -8.51 3.63
N GLY A 85 15.47 -8.79 2.64
CA GLY A 85 14.02 -8.85 2.87
C GLY A 85 13.64 -9.79 4.01
N THR A 86 14.33 -10.91 4.15
CA THR A 86 14.12 -11.86 5.27
C THR A 86 14.34 -11.25 6.64
N ASP A 87 15.20 -10.24 6.76
CA ASP A 87 15.45 -9.55 8.03
C ASP A 87 14.28 -8.67 8.48
N LEU A 88 13.44 -8.27 7.54
CA LEU A 88 12.25 -7.44 7.80
C LEU A 88 11.01 -8.28 8.13
N GLU A 89 11.02 -9.57 7.81
CA GLU A 89 9.88 -10.46 8.06
C GLU A 89 9.46 -10.43 9.53
N GLY A 90 8.17 -10.28 9.75
CA GLY A 90 7.61 -10.25 11.09
C GLY A 90 7.56 -8.88 11.77
N LYS A 91 8.20 -7.86 11.21
CA LYS A 91 8.10 -6.50 11.75
C LYS A 91 6.66 -6.01 11.64
N SER A 92 6.13 -5.51 12.74
CA SER A 92 4.76 -5.01 12.81
C SER A 92 4.66 -3.53 12.48
N TYR A 93 3.53 -3.14 11.91
CA TYR A 93 3.20 -1.74 11.66
C TYR A 93 1.79 -1.42 12.16
N VAL A 94 1.51 -0.14 12.34
CA VAL A 94 0.20 0.33 12.78
C VAL A 94 -0.78 0.23 11.61
N ALA A 95 -1.95 -0.36 11.84
CA ALA A 95 -3.00 -0.46 10.82
C ALA A 95 -3.38 0.93 10.30
N LEU A 96 -3.53 1.08 8.98
CA LEU A 96 -4.00 2.33 8.39
C LEU A 96 -5.42 2.66 8.80
N TYR A 97 -6.25 1.64 8.92
CA TYR A 97 -7.67 1.76 9.28
C TYR A 97 -8.02 0.77 10.39
N GLU A 98 -8.66 1.29 11.41
CA GLU A 98 -9.06 0.52 12.59
C GLU A 98 -10.01 -0.63 12.25
N CYS A 99 -10.86 -0.47 11.22
CA CYS A 99 -11.79 -1.49 10.78
C CYS A 99 -11.09 -2.81 10.41
N ALA A 100 -9.94 -2.74 9.76
CA ALA A 100 -9.16 -3.93 9.41
C ALA A 100 -8.56 -4.61 10.65
N ALA A 101 -8.07 -3.82 11.61
CA ALA A 101 -7.54 -4.34 12.87
C ALA A 101 -8.63 -5.05 13.67
N LYS A 102 -9.83 -4.48 13.74
CA LYS A 102 -10.98 -5.08 14.42
C LYS A 102 -11.41 -6.40 13.78
N GLU A 103 -11.41 -6.46 12.45
CA GLU A 103 -11.79 -7.67 11.71
C GLU A 103 -10.76 -8.79 11.90
N ALA A 104 -9.47 -8.46 11.89
CA ALA A 104 -8.40 -9.41 12.18
C ALA A 104 -8.55 -9.99 13.60
N GLU A 105 -8.87 -9.16 14.57
CA GLU A 105 -9.11 -9.56 15.95
C GLU A 105 -10.31 -10.50 16.07
N LYS A 106 -11.41 -10.22 15.36
CA LYS A 106 -12.58 -11.12 15.31
C LYS A 106 -12.23 -12.50 14.76
N GLN A 107 -11.35 -12.56 13.76
CA GLN A 107 -10.90 -13.81 13.15
C GLN A 107 -9.81 -14.51 13.97
N HIS A 108 -9.32 -13.90 15.04
CA HIS A 108 -8.22 -14.41 15.88
C HIS A 108 -6.95 -14.68 15.04
N LYS A 109 -6.65 -13.79 14.08
CA LYS A 109 -5.51 -13.91 13.18
C LYS A 109 -4.57 -12.73 13.33
N LYS A 110 -3.27 -12.99 13.20
CA LYS A 110 -2.24 -11.96 13.18
C LYS A 110 -2.31 -11.19 11.86
N ALA A 111 -2.26 -9.87 11.95
CA ALA A 111 -2.26 -8.98 10.80
C ALA A 111 -1.30 -7.80 11.03
N HIS A 112 -1.10 -6.99 9.99
CA HIS A 112 -0.31 -5.75 10.02
C HIS A 112 1.15 -6.00 10.39
N TYR A 113 1.78 -6.88 9.62
CA TYR A 113 3.21 -7.19 9.70
C TYR A 113 3.79 -7.49 8.32
N VAL A 114 5.12 -7.52 8.24
CA VAL A 114 5.84 -7.78 6.99
C VAL A 114 5.92 -9.28 6.73
N ILE A 115 5.57 -9.68 5.52
CA ILE A 115 5.71 -11.04 4.99
C ILE A 115 6.65 -11.03 3.79
N CYS A 116 7.07 -12.20 3.33
CA CYS A 116 8.01 -12.36 2.22
C CYS A 116 7.41 -13.19 1.09
N ASP A 117 7.67 -12.79 -0.14
CA ASP A 117 7.37 -13.59 -1.33
C ASP A 117 8.20 -13.13 -2.53
N ASP A 118 8.56 -14.07 -3.39
CA ASP A 118 9.41 -13.83 -4.57
C ASP A 118 8.72 -13.04 -5.67
N TYR A 119 7.38 -12.91 -5.64
CA TYR A 119 6.67 -12.19 -6.69
C TYR A 119 6.90 -10.67 -6.66
N VAL A 120 7.38 -10.14 -5.54
CA VAL A 120 7.68 -8.71 -5.41
C VAL A 120 8.85 -8.34 -6.32
N THR A 121 8.64 -7.35 -7.19
CA THR A 121 9.64 -6.91 -8.16
C THR A 121 10.27 -5.57 -7.78
N MET A 122 11.45 -5.30 -8.38
CA MET A 122 12.17 -4.04 -8.22
C MET A 122 11.99 -3.11 -9.44
N SER A 123 11.07 -3.42 -10.33
CA SER A 123 10.83 -2.65 -11.56
C SER A 123 10.02 -1.37 -11.31
N ASP A 124 9.08 -1.42 -10.37
CA ASP A 124 8.19 -0.30 -10.05
C ASP A 124 7.91 -0.23 -8.55
N GLY A 125 7.42 0.91 -8.10
CA GLY A 125 7.02 1.12 -6.71
C GLY A 125 8.20 1.30 -5.76
N THR A 126 8.12 0.69 -4.60
CA THR A 126 9.08 0.84 -3.49
C THR A 126 9.77 -0.46 -3.10
N GLY A 127 9.41 -1.57 -3.72
CA GLY A 127 9.84 -2.91 -3.31
C GLY A 127 9.08 -3.47 -2.12
N ILE A 128 8.11 -2.73 -1.59
CA ILE A 128 7.19 -3.16 -0.53
C ILE A 128 5.78 -3.04 -1.08
N VAL A 129 5.05 -4.15 -1.08
CA VAL A 129 3.72 -4.25 -1.67
C VAL A 129 2.66 -4.38 -0.58
N HIS A 130 1.60 -3.60 -0.71
CA HIS A 130 0.40 -3.70 0.10
C HIS A 130 -0.35 -5.01 -0.20
N ILE A 131 -0.79 -5.70 0.83
CA ILE A 131 -1.51 -6.98 0.72
C ILE A 131 -2.94 -6.85 1.26
N ALA A 132 -3.90 -7.20 0.40
CA ALA A 132 -5.32 -7.35 0.73
C ALA A 132 -5.84 -8.66 0.10
N PRO A 133 -5.89 -9.77 0.84
CA PRO A 133 -6.14 -11.11 0.29
C PRO A 133 -7.45 -11.29 -0.48
N ALA A 134 -8.45 -10.45 -0.20
CA ALA A 134 -9.73 -10.51 -0.91
C ALA A 134 -9.70 -9.93 -2.33
N PHE A 135 -8.63 -9.20 -2.71
CA PHE A 135 -8.60 -8.36 -3.91
C PHE A 135 -7.44 -8.61 -4.87
N GLY A 136 -6.78 -9.74 -4.77
CA GLY A 136 -5.71 -10.08 -5.68
C GLY A 136 -5.36 -11.55 -5.61
N GLU A 137 -4.94 -12.12 -6.74
CA GLU A 137 -4.59 -13.54 -6.84
C GLU A 137 -3.33 -13.86 -6.03
N ASP A 138 -2.27 -13.06 -6.19
CA ASP A 138 -1.05 -13.19 -5.39
C ASP A 138 -1.31 -12.90 -3.92
N ASP A 139 -2.11 -11.88 -3.63
CA ASP A 139 -2.51 -11.51 -2.27
C ASP A 139 -3.24 -12.67 -1.58
N ALA A 140 -4.16 -13.34 -2.30
CA ALA A 140 -4.88 -14.49 -1.77
C ALA A 140 -3.95 -15.67 -1.50
N ARG A 141 -3.00 -15.91 -2.38
CA ARG A 141 -2.01 -16.99 -2.24
C ARG A 141 -1.12 -16.77 -1.02
N VAL A 142 -0.51 -15.60 -0.89
CA VAL A 142 0.34 -15.29 0.28
C VAL A 142 -0.51 -15.20 1.56
N GLY A 143 -1.76 -14.77 1.44
CA GLY A 143 -2.71 -14.79 2.55
C GLY A 143 -2.93 -16.18 3.12
N ARG A 144 -3.02 -17.18 2.28
CA ARG A 144 -3.14 -18.58 2.71
C ARG A 144 -1.82 -19.10 3.31
N GLU A 145 -0.69 -18.78 2.71
CA GLU A 145 0.64 -19.21 3.20
C GLU A 145 0.93 -18.69 4.62
N TYR A 146 0.55 -17.47 4.90
CA TYR A 146 0.78 -16.81 6.20
C TYR A 146 -0.43 -16.86 7.13
N ASP A 147 -1.52 -17.49 6.71
CA ASP A 147 -2.77 -17.54 7.46
C ASP A 147 -3.27 -16.13 7.86
N LEU A 148 -3.24 -15.21 6.91
CA LEU A 148 -3.71 -13.84 7.10
C LEU A 148 -5.24 -13.79 7.20
N PRO A 149 -5.81 -12.80 7.93
CA PRO A 149 -7.26 -12.63 7.94
C PRO A 149 -7.78 -12.26 6.55
N LEU A 150 -8.94 -12.78 6.19
CA LEU A 150 -9.62 -12.39 4.97
C LEU A 150 -10.52 -11.19 5.31
N VAL A 151 -10.10 -10.01 4.88
CA VAL A 151 -10.81 -8.75 5.13
C VAL A 151 -11.33 -8.22 3.81
N LYS A 152 -12.64 -7.99 3.73
CA LYS A 152 -13.29 -7.51 2.52
C LYS A 152 -14.28 -6.40 2.87
N PHE A 153 -13.91 -5.17 2.57
CA PHE A 153 -14.73 -3.99 2.82
C PHE A 153 -15.36 -3.41 1.54
N VAL A 154 -15.59 -4.26 0.57
CA VAL A 154 -16.35 -3.94 -0.64
C VAL A 154 -17.48 -4.98 -0.75
N ASP A 155 -18.70 -4.52 -0.90
CA ASP A 155 -19.87 -5.39 -1.00
C ASP A 155 -20.08 -5.96 -2.41
N GLU A 156 -21.12 -6.77 -2.59
CA GLU A 156 -21.44 -7.40 -3.86
C GLU A 156 -21.82 -6.40 -4.97
N LYS A 157 -22.19 -5.19 -4.59
CA LYS A 157 -22.50 -4.10 -5.52
C LYS A 157 -21.26 -3.28 -5.90
N GLY A 158 -20.10 -3.60 -5.34
CA GLY A 158 -18.86 -2.87 -5.56
C GLY A 158 -18.76 -1.57 -4.76
N CYS A 159 -19.51 -1.43 -3.68
CA CYS A 159 -19.48 -0.27 -2.80
C CYS A 159 -18.72 -0.58 -1.50
N MET A 160 -18.06 0.44 -0.96
CA MET A 160 -17.40 0.33 0.33
C MET A 160 -18.42 0.07 1.44
N THR A 161 -18.10 -0.84 2.34
CA THR A 161 -19.00 -1.23 3.43
C THR A 161 -19.06 -0.19 4.55
N ALA A 162 -20.06 -0.34 5.43
CA ALA A 162 -20.31 0.61 6.52
C ALA A 162 -19.20 0.67 7.57
N GLU A 163 -18.35 -0.36 7.67
CA GLU A 163 -17.24 -0.41 8.61
C GLU A 163 -16.11 0.58 8.24
N THR A 164 -16.05 1.00 6.97
CA THR A 164 -15.03 1.93 6.50
C THR A 164 -15.48 3.39 6.58
N PRO A 165 -14.56 4.36 6.64
CA PRO A 165 -14.90 5.78 6.53
C PRO A 165 -15.50 6.19 5.17
N PHE A 166 -15.52 5.27 4.21
CA PHE A 166 -15.95 5.51 2.83
C PHE A 166 -17.25 4.80 2.50
N ALA A 167 -18.07 4.49 3.49
CA ALA A 167 -19.30 3.74 3.36
C ALA A 167 -20.20 4.23 2.22
N GLY A 168 -20.64 3.30 1.38
CA GLY A 168 -21.52 3.59 0.25
C GLY A 168 -20.86 4.11 -1.02
N MET A 169 -19.58 4.48 -0.97
CA MET A 169 -18.85 4.93 -2.15
C MET A 169 -18.51 3.74 -3.07
N ARG A 170 -18.56 3.95 -4.38
CA ARG A 170 -18.10 2.95 -5.34
C ARG A 170 -16.59 2.76 -5.18
N ALA A 171 -16.16 1.52 -5.02
CA ALA A 171 -14.72 1.23 -4.93
C ALA A 171 -14.01 1.69 -6.20
N LYS A 172 -14.50 1.26 -7.36
CA LYS A 172 -13.99 1.67 -8.67
C LYS A 172 -15.15 1.72 -9.67
N PRO A 173 -15.74 2.91 -9.93
CA PRO A 173 -16.83 3.02 -10.89
C PRO A 173 -16.33 2.73 -12.31
N SER A 174 -17.16 2.03 -13.10
CA SER A 174 -16.88 1.79 -14.51
C SER A 174 -17.08 3.07 -15.32
N LYS A 175 -16.54 3.10 -16.55
CA LYS A 175 -16.77 4.22 -17.47
C LYS A 175 -18.25 4.46 -17.71
N ALA A 176 -19.02 3.38 -17.89
CA ALA A 176 -20.48 3.47 -18.11
C ALA A 176 -21.21 4.09 -16.92
N GLU A 177 -20.79 3.77 -15.69
CA GLU A 177 -21.35 4.39 -14.48
C GLU A 177 -20.99 5.88 -14.38
N MET A 178 -19.77 6.24 -14.74
CA MET A 178 -19.34 7.65 -14.75
C MET A 178 -20.05 8.46 -15.83
N GLU A 179 -20.38 7.85 -16.97
CA GLU A 179 -21.16 8.49 -18.03
C GLU A 179 -22.62 8.71 -17.61
N LYS A 180 -23.21 7.77 -16.88
CA LYS A 180 -24.59 7.88 -16.39
C LYS A 180 -24.72 8.88 -15.23
N ASP A 181 -23.73 8.92 -14.34
CA ASP A 181 -23.68 9.83 -13.21
C ASP A 181 -22.27 10.40 -13.06
N PRO A 182 -22.00 11.59 -13.64
CA PRO A 182 -20.71 12.25 -13.50
C PRO A 182 -20.33 12.59 -12.05
N ASN A 183 -21.30 12.57 -11.14
CA ASN A 183 -21.10 12.85 -9.72
C ASN A 183 -20.94 11.58 -8.87
N VAL A 184 -20.85 10.41 -9.49
CA VAL A 184 -20.63 9.16 -8.74
C VAL A 184 -19.35 9.27 -7.93
N LYS A 185 -19.46 9.03 -6.62
CA LYS A 185 -18.32 9.09 -5.71
C LYS A 185 -17.50 7.81 -5.81
N SER A 186 -16.22 7.96 -6.15
CA SER A 186 -15.22 6.89 -6.12
C SER A 186 -14.45 6.91 -4.81
N ALA A 187 -14.15 5.74 -4.27
CA ALA A 187 -13.36 5.62 -3.05
C ALA A 187 -11.90 6.03 -3.26
N ASP A 188 -11.31 5.79 -4.44
CA ASP A 188 -9.89 6.08 -4.70
C ASP A 188 -9.47 7.49 -4.30
N PRO A 189 -10.07 8.58 -4.85
CA PRO A 189 -9.65 9.92 -4.48
C PRO A 189 -9.93 10.25 -3.01
N GLU A 190 -10.98 9.68 -2.43
CA GLU A 190 -11.32 9.93 -1.02
C GLU A 190 -10.35 9.24 -0.05
N VAL A 191 -9.90 8.03 -0.38
CA VAL A 191 -8.85 7.34 0.37
C VAL A 191 -7.55 8.15 0.34
N LEU A 192 -7.16 8.64 -0.85
CA LEU A 192 -5.95 9.47 -1.00
C LEU A 192 -6.05 10.75 -0.20
N LYS A 193 -7.19 11.44 -0.20
CA LYS A 193 -7.42 12.65 0.59
C LYS A 193 -7.34 12.37 2.10
N ASP A 194 -7.92 11.26 2.55
CA ASP A 194 -7.89 10.85 3.94
C ASP A 194 -6.45 10.59 4.41
N LEU A 195 -5.68 9.83 3.63
CA LEU A 195 -4.28 9.54 3.95
C LEU A 195 -3.42 10.80 3.93
N ASP A 196 -3.63 11.69 2.97
CA ASP A 196 -2.92 12.97 2.90
C ASP A 196 -3.20 13.83 4.13
N ALA A 197 -4.47 13.92 4.55
CA ALA A 197 -4.87 14.65 5.75
C ALA A 197 -4.23 14.10 7.04
N LYS A 198 -3.95 12.79 7.07
CA LYS A 198 -3.27 12.12 8.20
C LYS A 198 -1.74 12.16 8.13
N GLY A 199 -1.18 12.72 7.06
CA GLY A 199 0.27 12.73 6.82
C GLY A 199 0.84 11.37 6.42
N LEU A 200 0.01 10.46 5.93
CA LEU A 200 0.40 9.08 5.56
C LEU A 200 0.56 8.88 4.05
N LEU A 201 0.21 9.85 3.23
CA LEU A 201 0.43 9.79 1.79
C LEU A 201 1.77 10.43 1.45
N PHE A 202 2.71 9.62 0.95
CA PHE A 202 4.01 10.13 0.49
C PHE A 202 3.89 10.74 -0.90
N ASP A 203 3.22 10.04 -1.82
CA ASP A 203 3.06 10.47 -3.21
C ASP A 203 1.89 9.73 -3.86
N ALA A 204 1.32 10.34 -4.89
CA ALA A 204 0.24 9.74 -5.68
C ALA A 204 0.56 9.91 -7.17
N PRO A 205 1.63 9.26 -7.69
CA PRO A 205 2.03 9.41 -9.08
C PRO A 205 0.99 8.80 -10.02
N LYS A 206 0.88 9.36 -11.22
CA LYS A 206 0.09 8.74 -12.29
C LYS A 206 0.82 7.51 -12.79
N PHE A 207 0.11 6.41 -12.88
CA PHE A 207 0.62 5.14 -13.35
C PHE A 207 -0.08 4.76 -14.65
N GLU A 208 0.69 4.47 -15.69
CA GLU A 208 0.18 3.97 -16.97
C GLU A 208 0.45 2.47 -17.05
N HIS A 209 -0.59 1.70 -17.33
CA HIS A 209 -0.44 0.27 -17.55
C HIS A 209 -1.45 -0.23 -18.56
N ASP A 210 -1.12 -1.33 -19.21
CA ASP A 210 -2.01 -2.01 -20.11
C ASP A 210 -2.77 -3.09 -19.33
N TYR A 211 -4.09 -2.95 -19.29
CA TYR A 211 -4.91 -4.03 -18.77
C TYR A 211 -5.05 -5.13 -19.80
N PRO A 212 -4.94 -6.40 -19.40
CA PRO A 212 -5.42 -7.46 -20.24
C PRO A 212 -6.92 -7.23 -20.44
N HIS A 213 -7.29 -7.03 -21.70
CA HIS A 213 -8.69 -6.89 -22.03
C HIS A 213 -9.36 -8.26 -21.96
N CYS A 214 -10.18 -8.47 -20.95
CA CYS A 214 -11.10 -9.60 -20.89
C CYS A 214 -12.37 -9.21 -21.62
N TRP A 215 -12.65 -9.92 -22.71
CA TRP A 215 -13.84 -9.74 -23.52
C TRP A 215 -14.86 -10.82 -23.23
#